data_f93388a6f08c0e240e3e07602abb31c8
#
_entry.id   f93388a6f08c0e240e3e07602abb31c8
#
_cell.length_a   1.000
_cell.length_b   1.000
_cell.length_c   1.000
_cell.angle_alpha   90.00
_cell.angle_beta   90.00
_cell.angle_gamma   90.00
#
_symmetry.space_group_name_H-M   'P 1'
#
loop_
_entity.id
_entity.type
_entity.pdbx_description
1 polymer ?
#
loop_
_entity_poly.entity_id
_entity_poly.type
_entity_poly.pdbx_seq_one_letter_code
_entity_poly.pdbx_strand_id
1 'polypeptide(L)'
;MSKKFVERLGFLLLFSATVLVLLFLGVILFDIFSKGASVLSWKFLTQPPKQGMTEGGIFPAILGTFSVSLITVIFAVPLGMFAAIYLHEYTRPGRTTRLIRLAIRNLSGVPSIVYGLFGVVLFVQMFHLGTSILSAGLTLGLLTLPWTITACEEALKTVPKSYREGALALGATKWYAIRTNVLPYAVPGMLTGVILGLARAAGETAPILFTGAAFFLPHLPKSVMDQFMALPYHLYILSTQHHAIDKVRPIAYGTAMVLLGLILALSFSAIWVRSRYRQRMKG
;
A
#
# COMPACT_ATOMS: atom_id res chain seq x y z
N MET A 1 -33.00 -31.73 -10.30
CA MET A 1 -32.88 -30.72 -9.18
C MET A 1 -33.51 -29.42 -9.62
N SER A 2 -34.40 -28.82 -8.80
CA SER A 2 -35.05 -27.57 -9.19
C SER A 2 -33.99 -26.45 -9.20
N LYS A 3 -34.07 -25.49 -10.16
CA LYS A 3 -33.18 -24.34 -10.26
C LYS A 3 -33.04 -23.59 -8.91
N LYS A 4 -34.16 -23.46 -8.20
CA LYS A 4 -34.18 -22.85 -6.85
C LYS A 4 -33.37 -23.60 -5.79
N PHE A 5 -33.28 -24.93 -5.88
CA PHE A 5 -32.46 -25.72 -4.95
C PHE A 5 -30.96 -25.50 -5.20
N VAL A 6 -30.54 -25.51 -6.46
CA VAL A 6 -29.13 -25.25 -6.84
C VAL A 6 -28.71 -23.82 -6.45
N GLU A 7 -29.58 -22.85 -6.66
CA GLU A 7 -29.36 -21.45 -6.28
C GLU A 7 -29.20 -21.29 -4.74
N ARG A 8 -30.10 -21.90 -3.96
CA ARG A 8 -30.00 -21.86 -2.50
C ARG A 8 -28.74 -22.56 -1.98
N LEU A 9 -28.39 -23.71 -2.56
CA LEU A 9 -27.16 -24.42 -2.20
C LEU A 9 -25.92 -23.59 -2.54
N GLY A 10 -25.88 -22.97 -3.72
CA GLY A 10 -24.80 -22.06 -4.11
C GLY A 10 -24.66 -20.87 -3.15
N PHE A 11 -25.80 -20.25 -2.80
CA PHE A 11 -25.80 -19.14 -1.84
C PHE A 11 -25.30 -19.58 -0.46
N LEU A 12 -25.75 -20.73 0.06
CA LEU A 12 -25.30 -21.29 1.33
C LEU A 12 -23.81 -21.58 1.33
N LEU A 13 -23.27 -22.15 0.25
CA LEU A 13 -21.82 -22.42 0.12
C LEU A 13 -21.01 -21.13 0.12
N LEU A 14 -21.42 -20.11 -0.64
CA LEU A 14 -20.73 -18.82 -0.65
C LEU A 14 -20.83 -18.10 0.70
N PHE A 15 -22.00 -18.15 1.33
CA PHE A 15 -22.20 -17.58 2.67
C PHE A 15 -21.34 -18.27 3.71
N SER A 16 -21.32 -19.62 3.73
CA SER A 16 -20.52 -20.37 4.69
C SER A 16 -19.02 -20.14 4.49
N ALA A 17 -18.56 -20.06 3.24
CA ALA A 17 -17.17 -19.71 2.92
C ALA A 17 -16.80 -18.31 3.43
N THR A 18 -17.69 -17.33 3.24
CA THR A 18 -17.48 -15.96 3.75
C THR A 18 -17.42 -15.93 5.29
N VAL A 19 -18.36 -16.60 5.95
CA VAL A 19 -18.37 -16.70 7.42
C VAL A 19 -17.10 -17.37 7.95
N LEU A 20 -16.65 -18.43 7.29
CA LEU A 20 -15.44 -19.15 7.66
C LEU A 20 -14.19 -18.26 7.58
N VAL A 21 -14.05 -17.49 6.49
CA VAL A 21 -12.93 -16.53 6.34
C VAL A 21 -12.99 -15.44 7.41
N LEU A 22 -14.18 -14.92 7.72
CA LEU A 22 -14.34 -13.90 8.77
C LEU A 22 -14.03 -14.46 10.17
N LEU A 23 -14.40 -15.72 10.44
CA LEU A 23 -14.06 -16.40 11.69
C LEU A 23 -12.53 -16.57 11.84
N PHE A 24 -11.85 -17.07 10.81
CA PHE A 24 -10.37 -17.17 10.83
C PHE A 24 -9.71 -15.81 11.05
N LEU A 25 -10.16 -14.79 10.33
CA LEU A 25 -9.67 -13.43 10.52
C LEU A 25 -9.90 -12.95 11.96
N GLY A 26 -11.10 -13.19 12.49
CA GLY A 26 -11.46 -12.83 13.86
C GLY A 26 -10.56 -13.52 14.90
N VAL A 27 -10.29 -14.81 14.73
CA VAL A 27 -9.38 -15.57 15.61
C VAL A 27 -7.96 -15.02 15.56
N ILE A 28 -7.43 -14.75 14.36
CA ILE A 28 -6.08 -14.19 14.20
C ILE A 28 -5.98 -12.80 14.84
N LEU A 29 -6.95 -11.93 14.59
CA LEU A 29 -6.97 -10.61 15.22
C LEU A 29 -7.09 -10.70 16.73
N PHE A 30 -7.97 -11.56 17.23
CA PHE A 30 -8.13 -11.78 18.69
C PHE A 30 -6.81 -12.28 19.33
N ASP A 31 -6.11 -13.21 18.68
CA ASP A 31 -4.81 -13.72 19.16
C ASP A 31 -3.75 -12.61 19.19
N ILE A 32 -3.65 -11.81 18.14
CA ILE A 32 -2.72 -10.68 18.07
C ILE A 32 -3.03 -9.64 19.16
N PHE A 33 -4.30 -9.27 19.31
CA PHE A 33 -4.69 -8.25 20.28
C PHE A 33 -4.56 -8.73 21.73
N SER A 34 -4.96 -9.96 22.03
CA SER A 34 -4.89 -10.52 23.40
C SER A 34 -3.45 -10.65 23.90
N LYS A 35 -2.52 -11.08 23.02
CA LYS A 35 -1.11 -11.25 23.37
C LYS A 35 -0.29 -9.97 23.22
N GLY A 36 -0.62 -9.13 22.25
CA GLY A 36 0.10 -7.87 21.97
C GLY A 36 -0.26 -6.73 22.93
N ALA A 37 -1.48 -6.70 23.47
CA ALA A 37 -1.93 -5.61 24.34
C ALA A 37 -1.10 -5.48 25.61
N SER A 38 -0.59 -6.59 26.16
CA SER A 38 0.24 -6.62 27.37
C SER A 38 1.57 -5.87 27.25
N VAL A 39 2.11 -5.76 26.03
CA VAL A 39 3.40 -5.12 25.74
C VAL A 39 3.22 -3.65 25.35
N LEU A 40 2.02 -3.25 24.95
CA LEU A 40 1.72 -1.89 24.53
C LEU A 40 1.87 -0.92 25.69
N SER A 41 2.94 -0.14 25.64
CA SER A 41 3.23 0.93 26.60
C SER A 41 3.80 2.14 25.84
N TRP A 42 3.74 3.30 26.47
CA TRP A 42 4.37 4.49 25.88
C TRP A 42 5.87 4.28 25.61
N LYS A 43 6.56 3.57 26.50
CA LYS A 43 7.96 3.19 26.32
C LYS A 43 8.17 2.31 25.09
N PHE A 44 7.31 1.33 24.86
CA PHE A 44 7.36 0.46 23.70
C PHE A 44 7.22 1.22 22.37
N LEU A 45 6.38 2.24 22.33
CA LEU A 45 6.15 3.05 21.12
C LEU A 45 7.23 4.11 20.87
N THR A 46 7.93 4.59 21.92
CA THR A 46 8.79 5.77 21.81
C THR A 46 10.28 5.48 22.01
N GLN A 47 10.65 4.29 22.50
CA GLN A 47 12.05 3.95 22.71
C GLN A 47 12.62 3.12 21.55
N PRO A 48 13.93 3.17 21.32
CA PRO A 48 14.60 2.23 20.43
C PRO A 48 14.70 0.85 21.09
N PRO A 49 14.87 -0.22 20.29
CA PRO A 49 15.13 -1.56 20.79
C PRO A 49 16.47 -1.63 21.51
N LYS A 50 16.54 -2.44 22.58
CA LYS A 50 17.72 -2.63 23.43
C LYS A 50 18.01 -4.13 23.60
N GLN A 51 19.24 -4.46 24.09
CA GLN A 51 19.65 -5.84 24.40
C GLN A 51 19.34 -6.83 23.27
N GLY A 52 19.71 -6.49 22.04
CA GLY A 52 19.42 -7.36 20.89
C GLY A 52 17.93 -7.53 20.61
N MET A 53 17.12 -6.51 20.82
CA MET A 53 15.65 -6.48 20.63
C MET A 53 14.83 -7.29 21.67
N THR A 54 15.43 -7.76 22.75
CA THR A 54 14.70 -8.42 23.82
C THR A 54 14.04 -7.42 24.77
N GLU A 55 14.47 -6.17 24.76
CA GLU A 55 13.95 -5.05 25.57
C GLU A 55 13.86 -3.77 24.75
N GLY A 56 13.22 -2.75 25.34
CA GLY A 56 13.05 -1.44 24.71
C GLY A 56 11.75 -1.33 23.93
N GLY A 57 11.81 -0.62 22.82
CA GLY A 57 10.63 -0.35 21.98
C GLY A 57 10.91 -0.53 20.50
N ILE A 58 9.99 -0.03 19.68
CA ILE A 58 9.98 -0.21 18.23
C ILE A 58 9.92 1.13 17.45
N PHE A 59 10.24 2.24 18.12
CA PHE A 59 10.13 3.58 17.52
C PHE A 59 10.88 3.73 16.20
N PRO A 60 12.14 3.26 16.03
CA PRO A 60 12.85 3.34 14.76
C PRO A 60 12.12 2.60 13.63
N ALA A 61 11.49 1.46 13.94
CA ALA A 61 10.74 0.70 12.96
C ALA A 61 9.43 1.39 12.55
N ILE A 62 8.76 2.07 13.49
CA ILE A 62 7.57 2.89 13.21
C ILE A 62 7.94 4.05 12.28
N LEU A 63 9.00 4.80 12.64
CA LEU A 63 9.47 5.95 11.86
C LEU A 63 9.90 5.54 10.44
N GLY A 64 10.66 4.45 10.33
CA GLY A 64 11.13 3.97 9.04
C GLY A 64 10.00 3.47 8.15
N THR A 65 9.01 2.74 8.70
CA THR A 65 7.82 2.31 7.93
C THR A 65 7.04 3.53 7.43
N PHE A 66 6.86 4.53 8.27
CA PHE A 66 6.17 5.76 7.88
C PHE A 66 6.94 6.51 6.78
N SER A 67 8.26 6.66 6.93
CA SER A 67 9.11 7.38 5.97
C SER A 67 9.14 6.71 4.59
N VAL A 68 9.30 5.39 4.56
CA VAL A 68 9.25 4.62 3.30
C VAL A 68 7.89 4.71 2.65
N SER A 69 6.80 4.58 3.43
CA SER A 69 5.44 4.73 2.92
C SER A 69 5.21 6.11 2.32
N LEU A 70 5.73 7.16 2.94
CA LEU A 70 5.62 8.53 2.44
C LEU A 70 6.32 8.71 1.09
N ILE A 71 7.55 8.19 0.94
CA ILE A 71 8.29 8.23 -0.33
C ILE A 71 7.54 7.44 -1.41
N THR A 72 7.03 6.25 -1.05
CA THR A 72 6.20 5.43 -1.94
C THR A 72 5.00 6.22 -2.48
N VAL A 73 4.29 6.93 -1.60
CA VAL A 73 3.15 7.80 -1.99
C VAL A 73 3.57 8.90 -2.95
N ILE A 74 4.60 9.65 -2.56
CA ILE A 74 5.08 10.81 -3.34
C ILE A 74 5.51 10.39 -4.74
N PHE A 75 6.06 9.19 -4.89
CA PHE A 75 6.49 8.66 -6.18
C PHE A 75 5.33 8.00 -6.96
N ALA A 76 4.66 7.01 -6.36
CA ALA A 76 3.73 6.14 -7.08
C ALA A 76 2.40 6.82 -7.40
N VAL A 77 1.90 7.71 -6.52
CA VAL A 77 0.57 8.29 -6.69
C VAL A 77 0.52 9.28 -7.84
N PRO A 78 1.37 10.31 -7.91
CA PRO A 78 1.33 11.25 -9.04
C PRO A 78 1.61 10.54 -10.37
N LEU A 79 2.64 9.69 -10.41
CA LEU A 79 3.04 8.99 -11.62
C LEU A 79 1.94 8.05 -12.11
N GLY A 80 1.32 7.30 -11.21
CA GLY A 80 0.22 6.38 -11.52
C GLY A 80 -1.04 7.12 -11.98
N MET A 81 -1.38 8.23 -11.33
CA MET A 81 -2.53 9.06 -11.73
C MET A 81 -2.32 9.68 -13.13
N PHE A 82 -1.15 10.27 -13.40
CA PHE A 82 -0.87 10.84 -14.71
C PHE A 82 -0.84 9.77 -15.82
N ALA A 83 -0.25 8.60 -15.55
CA ALA A 83 -0.26 7.49 -16.48
C ALA A 83 -1.69 7.01 -16.78
N ALA A 84 -2.55 6.88 -15.78
CA ALA A 84 -3.94 6.51 -15.94
C ALA A 84 -4.73 7.54 -16.75
N ILE A 85 -4.55 8.83 -16.46
CA ILE A 85 -5.17 9.93 -17.21
C ILE A 85 -4.74 9.87 -18.67
N TYR A 86 -3.44 9.71 -18.93
CA TYR A 86 -2.92 9.61 -20.28
C TYR A 86 -3.51 8.40 -21.02
N LEU A 87 -3.49 7.22 -20.42
CA LEU A 87 -3.99 5.99 -21.01
C LEU A 87 -5.51 6.00 -21.24
N HIS A 88 -6.27 6.69 -20.39
CA HIS A 88 -7.72 6.74 -20.53
C HIS A 88 -8.19 7.86 -21.46
N GLU A 89 -7.66 9.06 -21.30
CA GLU A 89 -8.17 10.25 -21.97
C GLU A 89 -7.46 10.57 -23.30
N TYR A 90 -6.16 10.26 -23.42
CA TYR A 90 -5.38 10.69 -24.57
C TYR A 90 -5.08 9.58 -25.58
N THR A 91 -5.07 8.31 -25.16
CA THR A 91 -4.77 7.22 -26.08
C THR A 91 -5.99 6.81 -26.91
N ARG A 92 -5.76 6.46 -28.16
CA ARG A 92 -6.78 5.84 -29.02
C ARG A 92 -6.85 4.34 -28.78
N PRO A 93 -8.04 3.71 -28.89
CA PRO A 93 -8.13 2.25 -28.89
C PRO A 93 -7.27 1.66 -30.03
N GLY A 94 -6.30 0.80 -29.66
CA GLY A 94 -5.39 0.20 -30.64
C GLY A 94 -4.56 -0.93 -30.04
N ARG A 95 -3.76 -1.61 -30.89
CA ARG A 95 -2.91 -2.73 -30.47
C ARG A 95 -1.87 -2.29 -29.42
N THR A 96 -1.23 -1.14 -29.63
CA THR A 96 -0.22 -0.59 -28.71
C THR A 96 -0.81 -0.29 -27.34
N THR A 97 -1.95 0.40 -27.28
CA THR A 97 -2.61 0.72 -26.00
C THR A 97 -3.06 -0.57 -25.26
N ARG A 98 -3.53 -1.57 -26.01
CA ARG A 98 -3.85 -2.88 -25.45
C ARG A 98 -2.63 -3.58 -24.87
N LEU A 99 -1.49 -3.54 -25.58
CA LEU A 99 -0.24 -4.15 -25.13
C LEU A 99 0.28 -3.46 -23.86
N ILE A 100 0.26 -2.13 -23.79
CA ILE A 100 0.67 -1.37 -22.59
C ILE A 100 -0.20 -1.75 -21.40
N ARG A 101 -1.52 -1.80 -21.55
CA ARG A 101 -2.43 -2.22 -20.46
C ARG A 101 -2.21 -3.67 -20.04
N LEU A 102 -1.89 -4.56 -20.98
CA LEU A 102 -1.56 -5.95 -20.70
C LEU A 102 -0.25 -6.03 -19.89
N ALA A 103 0.77 -5.27 -20.30
CA ALA A 103 2.04 -5.21 -19.57
C ALA A 103 1.85 -4.69 -18.14
N ILE A 104 1.09 -3.60 -17.94
CA ILE A 104 0.79 -3.06 -16.61
C ILE A 104 0.08 -4.12 -15.74
N ARG A 105 -0.90 -4.83 -16.28
CA ARG A 105 -1.60 -5.89 -15.54
C ARG A 105 -0.69 -7.07 -15.22
N ASN A 106 0.16 -7.48 -16.12
CA ASN A 106 1.12 -8.56 -15.90
C ASN A 106 2.14 -8.20 -14.81
N LEU A 107 2.59 -6.93 -14.75
CA LEU A 107 3.45 -6.44 -13.67
C LEU A 107 2.79 -6.59 -12.29
N SER A 108 1.47 -6.43 -12.18
CA SER A 108 0.77 -6.64 -10.89
C SER A 108 0.83 -8.10 -10.39
N GLY A 109 1.14 -9.07 -11.26
CA GLY A 109 1.30 -10.49 -10.93
C GLY A 109 2.73 -10.91 -10.61
N VAL A 110 3.72 -10.01 -10.74
CA VAL A 110 5.12 -10.31 -10.44
C VAL A 110 5.31 -10.43 -8.93
N PRO A 111 6.00 -11.48 -8.42
CA PRO A 111 6.30 -11.63 -7.00
C PRO A 111 7.06 -10.44 -6.43
N SER A 112 6.72 -10.00 -5.22
CA SER A 112 7.30 -8.79 -4.60
C SER A 112 8.81 -8.89 -4.41
N ILE A 113 9.35 -10.08 -4.20
CA ILE A 113 10.79 -10.32 -4.09
C ILE A 113 11.54 -9.94 -5.38
N VAL A 114 10.94 -10.17 -6.55
CA VAL A 114 11.53 -9.79 -7.84
C VAL A 114 11.67 -8.27 -7.95
N TYR A 115 10.68 -7.51 -7.46
CA TYR A 115 10.79 -6.05 -7.35
C TYR A 115 11.92 -5.63 -6.42
N GLY A 116 12.14 -6.37 -5.32
CA GLY A 116 13.27 -6.13 -4.42
C GLY A 116 14.61 -6.28 -5.12
N LEU A 117 14.81 -7.39 -5.84
CA LEU A 117 16.04 -7.63 -6.62
C LEU A 117 16.23 -6.60 -7.72
N PHE A 118 15.16 -6.24 -8.43
CA PHE A 118 15.20 -5.18 -9.43
C PHE A 118 15.55 -3.82 -8.80
N GLY A 119 14.99 -3.52 -7.63
CA GLY A 119 15.29 -2.31 -6.88
C GLY A 119 16.75 -2.21 -6.46
N VAL A 120 17.39 -3.32 -6.09
CA VAL A 120 18.85 -3.37 -5.81
C VAL A 120 19.64 -2.98 -7.04
N VAL A 121 19.36 -3.59 -8.18
CA VAL A 121 20.09 -3.31 -9.41
C VAL A 121 19.88 -1.87 -9.86
N LEU A 122 18.63 -1.41 -9.89
CA LEU A 122 18.29 -0.10 -10.43
C LEU A 122 18.63 1.04 -9.48
N PHE A 123 18.12 1.00 -8.24
CA PHE A 123 18.24 2.15 -7.33
C PHE A 123 19.52 2.09 -6.49
N VAL A 124 19.85 0.92 -5.93
CA VAL A 124 21.01 0.81 -5.04
C VAL A 124 22.30 0.88 -5.83
N GLN A 125 22.43 0.12 -6.94
CA GLN A 125 23.68 0.01 -7.69
C GLN A 125 23.77 1.01 -8.83
N MET A 126 22.81 1.01 -9.78
CA MET A 126 22.88 1.81 -11.00
C MET A 126 22.72 3.32 -10.73
N PHE A 127 21.76 3.70 -9.87
CA PHE A 127 21.56 5.10 -9.47
C PHE A 127 22.42 5.52 -8.26
N HIS A 128 23.22 4.61 -7.73
CA HIS A 128 24.14 4.84 -6.59
C HIS A 128 23.45 5.45 -5.35
N LEU A 129 22.14 5.13 -5.14
CA LEU A 129 21.42 5.64 -3.97
C LEU A 129 21.73 4.84 -2.69
N GLY A 130 22.50 3.75 -2.81
CA GLY A 130 22.82 2.88 -1.69
C GLY A 130 21.57 2.18 -1.11
N THR A 131 21.78 1.36 -0.08
CA THR A 131 20.68 0.78 0.72
C THR A 131 20.11 1.86 1.62
N SER A 132 18.90 2.35 1.31
CA SER A 132 18.37 3.58 1.91
C SER A 132 16.83 3.59 1.96
N ILE A 133 16.28 4.51 2.75
CA ILE A 133 14.83 4.81 2.76
C ILE A 133 14.36 5.17 1.34
N LEU A 134 15.17 5.94 0.61
CA LEU A 134 14.82 6.37 -0.75
C LEU A 134 14.76 5.19 -1.72
N SER A 135 15.79 4.32 -1.74
CA SER A 135 15.81 3.13 -2.60
C SER A 135 14.65 2.18 -2.30
N ALA A 136 14.35 1.97 -1.02
CA ALA A 136 13.23 1.14 -0.59
C ALA A 136 11.88 1.75 -0.97
N GLY A 137 11.69 3.05 -0.78
CA GLY A 137 10.48 3.77 -1.12
C GLY A 137 10.20 3.80 -2.63
N LEU A 138 11.24 4.00 -3.45
CA LEU A 138 11.13 3.93 -4.92
C LEU A 138 10.82 2.50 -5.38
N THR A 139 11.41 1.48 -4.77
CA THR A 139 11.15 0.06 -5.08
C THR A 139 9.69 -0.30 -4.76
N LEU A 140 9.19 0.06 -3.58
CA LEU A 140 7.78 -0.09 -3.24
C LEU A 140 6.87 0.73 -4.15
N GLY A 141 7.34 1.91 -4.57
CA GLY A 141 6.67 2.74 -5.55
C GLY A 141 6.47 2.02 -6.88
N LEU A 142 7.52 1.40 -7.42
CA LEU A 142 7.42 0.57 -8.64
C LEU A 142 6.47 -0.62 -8.47
N LEU A 143 6.50 -1.28 -7.32
CA LEU A 143 5.58 -2.39 -7.00
C LEU A 143 4.12 -1.93 -7.01
N THR A 144 3.84 -0.72 -6.50
CA THR A 144 2.47 -0.20 -6.37
C THR A 144 1.96 0.52 -7.62
N LEU A 145 2.84 0.94 -8.52
CA LEU A 145 2.48 1.66 -9.75
C LEU A 145 1.43 0.94 -10.61
N PRO A 146 1.60 -0.35 -10.99
CA PRO A 146 0.62 -1.05 -11.83
C PRO A 146 -0.77 -1.08 -11.20
N TRP A 147 -0.83 -1.28 -9.89
CA TRP A 147 -2.07 -1.24 -9.13
C TRP A 147 -2.71 0.15 -9.13
N THR A 148 -1.92 1.19 -8.86
CA THR A 148 -2.37 2.58 -8.83
C THR A 148 -2.89 3.02 -10.20
N ILE A 149 -2.17 2.70 -11.29
CA ILE A 149 -2.59 3.01 -12.67
C ILE A 149 -3.93 2.34 -12.96
N THR A 150 -4.06 1.04 -12.68
CA THR A 150 -5.27 0.28 -12.97
C THR A 150 -6.47 0.83 -12.18
N ALA A 151 -6.30 1.07 -10.89
CA ALA A 151 -7.37 1.61 -10.05
C ALA A 151 -7.80 3.03 -10.47
N CYS A 152 -6.85 3.88 -10.84
CA CYS A 152 -7.15 5.21 -11.33
C CYS A 152 -7.84 5.16 -12.71
N GLU A 153 -7.44 4.25 -13.60
CA GLU A 153 -8.09 4.06 -14.90
C GLU A 153 -9.54 3.57 -14.73
N GLU A 154 -9.80 2.63 -13.82
CA GLU A 154 -11.16 2.18 -13.50
C GLU A 154 -12.01 3.33 -12.93
N ALA A 155 -11.46 4.18 -12.08
CA ALA A 155 -12.16 5.35 -11.58
C ALA A 155 -12.52 6.34 -12.71
N LEU A 156 -11.63 6.55 -13.68
CA LEU A 156 -11.92 7.40 -14.85
C LEU A 156 -13.02 6.83 -15.74
N LYS A 157 -13.14 5.50 -15.84
CA LYS A 157 -14.21 4.83 -16.62
C LYS A 157 -15.60 5.07 -16.03
N THR A 158 -15.72 5.32 -14.73
CA THR A 158 -17.00 5.58 -14.08
C THR A 158 -17.58 6.94 -14.41
N VAL A 159 -16.79 7.87 -14.97
CA VAL A 159 -17.24 9.21 -15.33
C VAL A 159 -18.07 9.17 -16.62
N PRO A 160 -19.34 9.64 -16.59
CA PRO A 160 -20.19 9.67 -17.77
C PRO A 160 -19.55 10.45 -18.93
N LYS A 161 -19.75 9.99 -20.15
CA LYS A 161 -19.20 10.64 -21.35
C LYS A 161 -19.71 12.07 -21.53
N SER A 162 -20.96 12.33 -21.12
CA SER A 162 -21.59 13.66 -21.20
C SER A 162 -20.78 14.76 -20.51
N TYR A 163 -20.02 14.44 -19.46
CA TYR A 163 -19.13 15.42 -18.79
C TYR A 163 -18.01 15.92 -19.72
N ARG A 164 -17.50 15.04 -20.59
CA ARG A 164 -16.46 15.39 -21.58
C ARG A 164 -17.08 16.11 -22.78
N GLU A 165 -18.13 15.53 -23.32
CA GLU A 165 -18.78 16.02 -24.53
C GLU A 165 -19.40 17.40 -24.34
N GLY A 166 -20.05 17.65 -23.17
CA GLY A 166 -20.63 18.95 -22.86
C GLY A 166 -19.60 20.08 -22.79
N ALA A 167 -18.45 19.84 -22.15
CA ALA A 167 -17.39 20.84 -22.09
C ALA A 167 -16.77 21.12 -23.49
N LEU A 168 -16.54 20.06 -24.28
CA LEU A 168 -15.99 20.18 -25.62
C LEU A 168 -16.95 20.90 -26.56
N ALA A 169 -18.27 20.67 -26.44
CA ALA A 169 -19.30 21.36 -27.23
C ALA A 169 -19.34 22.87 -26.98
N LEU A 170 -18.95 23.30 -25.76
CA LEU A 170 -18.80 24.69 -25.38
C LEU A 170 -17.44 25.32 -25.82
N GLY A 171 -16.64 24.59 -26.62
CA GLY A 171 -15.35 25.06 -27.11
C GLY A 171 -14.17 24.93 -26.13
N ALA A 172 -14.35 24.19 -25.01
CA ALA A 172 -13.26 23.95 -24.06
C ALA A 172 -12.16 23.09 -24.69
N THR A 173 -10.90 23.33 -24.32
CA THR A 173 -9.81 22.43 -24.70
C THR A 173 -9.95 21.10 -23.94
N LYS A 174 -9.35 20.05 -24.51
CA LYS A 174 -9.42 18.70 -23.90
C LYS A 174 -8.89 18.68 -22.47
N TRP A 175 -7.75 19.33 -22.22
CA TRP A 175 -7.19 19.43 -20.86
C TRP A 175 -8.10 20.19 -19.90
N TYR A 176 -8.70 21.27 -20.36
CA TYR A 176 -9.67 22.02 -19.54
C TYR A 176 -10.85 21.15 -19.15
N ALA A 177 -11.47 20.45 -20.12
CA ALA A 177 -12.58 19.53 -19.87
C ALA A 177 -12.20 18.41 -18.86
N ILE A 178 -10.99 17.83 -19.00
CA ILE A 178 -10.49 16.81 -18.07
C ILE A 178 -10.32 17.40 -16.66
N ARG A 179 -9.62 18.52 -16.54
CA ARG A 179 -9.28 19.11 -15.24
C ARG A 179 -10.50 19.60 -14.48
N THR A 180 -11.48 20.18 -15.15
CA THR A 180 -12.65 20.83 -14.50
C THR A 180 -13.85 19.92 -14.34
N ASN A 181 -14.08 18.96 -15.26
CA ASN A 181 -15.27 18.15 -15.27
C ASN A 181 -15.02 16.66 -14.98
N VAL A 182 -13.91 16.09 -15.50
CA VAL A 182 -13.64 14.65 -15.36
C VAL A 182 -12.92 14.34 -14.06
N LEU A 183 -11.79 15.01 -13.80
CA LEU A 183 -10.95 14.73 -12.62
C LEU A 183 -11.70 14.94 -11.30
N PRO A 184 -12.44 16.05 -11.09
CA PRO A 184 -13.19 16.21 -9.85
C PRO A 184 -14.12 15.05 -9.56
N TYR A 185 -14.77 14.49 -10.58
CA TYR A 185 -15.66 13.35 -10.44
C TYR A 185 -14.91 12.02 -10.20
N ALA A 186 -13.76 11.83 -10.86
CA ALA A 186 -12.96 10.61 -10.76
C ALA A 186 -12.09 10.51 -9.50
N VAL A 187 -11.59 11.64 -8.98
CA VAL A 187 -10.64 11.70 -7.85
C VAL A 187 -11.09 10.91 -6.61
N PRO A 188 -12.35 10.95 -6.15
CA PRO A 188 -12.78 10.13 -5.02
C PRO A 188 -12.59 8.61 -5.25
N GLY A 189 -12.81 8.16 -6.49
CA GLY A 189 -12.55 6.76 -6.89
C GLY A 189 -11.06 6.44 -6.98
N MET A 190 -10.27 7.33 -7.57
CA MET A 190 -8.82 7.21 -7.65
C MET A 190 -8.19 7.12 -6.27
N LEU A 191 -8.58 8.00 -5.33
CA LEU A 191 -8.11 7.98 -3.95
C LEU A 191 -8.40 6.64 -3.27
N THR A 192 -9.53 5.99 -3.56
CA THR A 192 -9.82 4.66 -3.01
C THR A 192 -8.79 3.63 -3.45
N GLY A 193 -8.45 3.59 -4.73
CA GLY A 193 -7.43 2.68 -5.26
C GLY A 193 -6.04 2.96 -4.69
N VAL A 194 -5.68 4.24 -4.58
CA VAL A 194 -4.42 4.68 -3.96
C VAL A 194 -4.33 4.20 -2.51
N ILE A 195 -5.38 4.39 -1.71
CA ILE A 195 -5.42 3.97 -0.29
C ILE A 195 -5.16 2.47 -0.16
N LEU A 196 -5.82 1.65 -0.99
CA LEU A 196 -5.64 0.20 -0.97
C LEU A 196 -4.21 -0.20 -1.38
N GLY A 197 -3.65 0.47 -2.38
CA GLY A 197 -2.26 0.26 -2.79
C GLY A 197 -1.25 0.60 -1.70
N LEU A 198 -1.48 1.69 -0.97
CA LEU A 198 -0.63 2.13 0.15
C LEU A 198 -0.71 1.20 1.36
N ALA A 199 -1.92 0.77 1.73
CA ALA A 199 -2.12 -0.19 2.81
C ALA A 199 -1.34 -1.49 2.54
N ARG A 200 -1.34 -1.94 1.28
CA ARG A 200 -0.54 -3.07 0.84
C ARG A 200 0.97 -2.78 0.95
N ALA A 201 1.44 -1.67 0.41
CA ALA A 201 2.86 -1.31 0.40
C ALA A 201 3.45 -1.19 1.82
N ALA A 202 2.69 -0.63 2.77
CA ALA A 202 3.12 -0.48 4.16
C ALA A 202 3.35 -1.82 4.89
N GLY A 203 2.74 -2.91 4.41
CA GLY A 203 2.94 -4.27 4.93
C GLY A 203 3.98 -5.11 4.19
N GLU A 204 4.54 -4.63 3.09
CA GLU A 204 5.51 -5.40 2.30
C GLU A 204 6.86 -5.51 2.99
N THR A 205 7.41 -6.73 2.97
CA THR A 205 8.70 -7.04 3.62
C THR A 205 9.79 -7.33 2.58
N ALA A 206 9.51 -8.17 1.58
CA ALA A 206 10.51 -8.67 0.66
C ALA A 206 11.22 -7.58 -0.17
N PRO A 207 10.55 -6.58 -0.73
CA PRO A 207 11.22 -5.53 -1.51
C PRO A 207 12.16 -4.68 -0.68
N ILE A 208 11.77 -4.33 0.55
CA ILE A 208 12.55 -3.44 1.41
C ILE A 208 13.76 -4.14 2.05
N LEU A 209 13.68 -5.45 2.24
CA LEU A 209 14.76 -6.27 2.78
C LEU A 209 16.07 -6.08 2.01
N PHE A 210 15.98 -6.01 0.68
CA PHE A 210 17.17 -5.90 -0.17
C PHE A 210 17.59 -4.45 -0.41
N THR A 211 16.67 -3.48 -0.26
CA THR A 211 16.89 -2.12 -0.73
C THR A 211 17.16 -1.09 0.36
N GLY A 212 16.98 -1.45 1.63
CA GLY A 212 17.29 -0.48 2.69
C GLY A 212 16.92 -0.86 4.10
N ALA A 213 16.08 -1.89 4.32
CA ALA A 213 15.69 -2.28 5.67
C ALA A 213 16.83 -3.01 6.38
N ALA A 214 17.26 -2.49 7.53
CA ALA A 214 18.28 -3.07 8.37
C ALA A 214 17.65 -3.97 9.45
N PHE A 215 18.39 -5.02 9.81
CA PHE A 215 18.03 -5.95 10.89
C PHE A 215 17.89 -5.22 12.23
N PHE A 216 18.86 -4.40 12.57
CA PHE A 216 18.93 -3.61 13.80
C PHE A 216 19.73 -2.33 13.56
N LEU A 217 19.22 -1.20 14.02
CA LEU A 217 19.92 0.08 14.04
C LEU A 217 19.81 0.70 15.42
N PRO A 218 20.93 1.05 16.06
CA PRO A 218 20.93 1.69 17.38
C PRO A 218 20.53 3.16 17.34
N HIS A 219 20.46 3.75 16.16
CA HIS A 219 20.17 5.17 15.93
C HIS A 219 19.06 5.36 14.90
N LEU A 220 18.43 6.50 14.95
CA LEU A 220 17.45 6.90 13.95
C LEU A 220 18.11 7.35 12.65
N PRO A 221 17.50 7.12 11.49
CA PRO A 221 17.97 7.67 10.23
C PRO A 221 17.94 9.21 10.29
N LYS A 222 19.01 9.84 9.82
CA LYS A 222 19.17 11.30 9.76
C LYS A 222 18.84 11.84 8.38
N SER A 223 18.92 10.98 7.36
CA SER A 223 18.68 11.30 5.96
C SER A 223 17.81 10.23 5.30
N VAL A 224 17.17 10.58 4.21
CA VAL A 224 16.47 9.63 3.32
C VAL A 224 17.42 8.66 2.62
N MET A 225 18.71 8.94 2.65
CA MET A 225 19.78 8.09 2.11
C MET A 225 20.33 7.08 3.15
N ASP A 226 19.83 7.12 4.38
CA ASP A 226 20.26 6.19 5.42
C ASP A 226 19.42 4.89 5.37
N GLN A 227 20.00 3.83 5.92
CA GLN A 227 19.27 2.60 6.24
C GLN A 227 18.24 2.86 7.35
N PHE A 228 17.26 2.01 7.45
CA PHE A 228 16.18 2.15 8.42
C PHE A 228 15.69 0.79 8.92
N MET A 229 15.04 0.77 10.07
CA MET A 229 14.23 -0.36 10.52
C MET A 229 12.81 -0.20 10.00
N ALA A 230 12.14 -1.30 9.67
CA ALA A 230 10.74 -1.30 9.25
C ALA A 230 9.92 -2.30 10.05
N LEU A 231 8.68 -1.96 10.42
CA LEU A 231 7.79 -2.83 11.21
C LEU A 231 7.58 -4.21 10.56
N PRO A 232 7.30 -4.34 9.24
CA PRO A 232 7.12 -5.66 8.63
C PRO A 232 8.39 -6.52 8.73
N TYR A 233 9.56 -5.93 8.48
CA TYR A 233 10.83 -6.64 8.56
C TYR A 233 11.22 -6.94 10.01
N HIS A 234 11.00 -6.02 10.93
CA HIS A 234 11.23 -6.23 12.35
C HIS A 234 10.35 -7.36 12.90
N LEU A 235 9.06 -7.40 12.53
CA LEU A 235 8.14 -8.48 12.86
C LEU A 235 8.63 -9.83 12.33
N TYR A 236 9.08 -9.87 11.06
CA TYR A 236 9.63 -11.07 10.43
C TYR A 236 10.83 -11.61 11.23
N ILE A 237 11.76 -10.74 11.60
CA ILE A 237 12.95 -11.12 12.37
C ILE A 237 12.58 -11.68 13.75
N LEU A 238 11.74 -10.97 14.51
CA LEU A 238 11.31 -11.39 15.82
C LEU A 238 10.57 -12.73 15.81
N SER A 239 9.86 -13.02 14.71
CA SER A 239 9.04 -14.23 14.59
C SER A 239 9.80 -15.44 14.05
N THR A 240 10.90 -15.25 13.30
CA THR A 240 11.51 -16.35 12.53
C THR A 240 13.04 -16.49 12.71
N GLN A 241 13.75 -15.41 13.01
CA GLN A 241 15.22 -15.40 12.98
C GLN A 241 15.88 -15.04 14.30
N HIS A 242 15.13 -14.60 15.30
CA HIS A 242 15.70 -14.19 16.57
C HIS A 242 16.13 -15.41 17.39
N HIS A 243 17.35 -15.37 17.96
CA HIS A 243 17.90 -16.47 18.76
C HIS A 243 17.08 -16.80 20.03
N ALA A 244 16.36 -15.82 20.59
CA ALA A 244 15.52 -15.95 21.78
C ALA A 244 14.03 -15.75 21.45
N ILE A 245 13.50 -16.53 20.48
CA ILE A 245 12.13 -16.38 19.97
C ILE A 245 11.08 -16.34 21.08
N ASP A 246 11.20 -17.20 22.11
CA ASP A 246 10.20 -17.26 23.20
C ASP A 246 10.17 -15.97 24.04
N LYS A 247 11.32 -15.30 24.22
CA LYS A 247 11.40 -14.03 24.95
C LYS A 247 10.85 -12.87 24.15
N VAL A 248 11.08 -12.85 22.83
CA VAL A 248 10.64 -11.75 21.97
C VAL A 248 9.24 -11.95 21.39
N ARG A 249 8.63 -13.11 21.58
CA ARG A 249 7.28 -13.41 21.09
C ARG A 249 6.23 -12.35 21.50
N PRO A 250 6.16 -11.88 22.76
CA PRO A 250 5.23 -10.80 23.12
C PRO A 250 5.52 -9.50 22.37
N ILE A 251 6.80 -9.17 22.14
CA ILE A 251 7.23 -8.01 21.37
C ILE A 251 6.81 -8.14 19.91
N ALA A 252 6.89 -9.33 19.31
CA ALA A 252 6.42 -9.62 17.97
C ALA A 252 4.90 -9.37 17.84
N TYR A 253 4.09 -9.86 18.81
CA TYR A 253 2.65 -9.58 18.84
C TYR A 253 2.34 -8.07 19.00
N GLY A 254 3.06 -7.37 19.88
CA GLY A 254 2.97 -5.92 20.01
C GLY A 254 3.34 -5.18 18.72
N THR A 255 4.41 -5.63 18.05
CA THR A 255 4.83 -5.07 16.73
C THR A 255 3.76 -5.30 15.65
N ALA A 256 3.17 -6.50 15.60
CA ALA A 256 2.08 -6.82 14.67
C ALA A 256 0.86 -5.91 14.92
N MET A 257 0.50 -5.70 16.19
CA MET A 257 -0.61 -4.82 16.58
C MET A 257 -0.35 -3.37 16.16
N VAL A 258 0.88 -2.87 16.37
CA VAL A 258 1.27 -1.51 15.96
C VAL A 258 1.30 -1.37 14.44
N LEU A 259 1.78 -2.38 13.70
CA LEU A 259 1.75 -2.40 12.24
C LEU A 259 0.31 -2.34 11.71
N LEU A 260 -0.59 -3.16 12.25
CA LEU A 260 -2.02 -3.12 11.91
C LEU A 260 -2.62 -1.75 12.24
N GLY A 261 -2.32 -1.19 13.41
CA GLY A 261 -2.77 0.14 13.81
C GLY A 261 -2.29 1.24 12.87
N LEU A 262 -1.02 1.18 12.45
CA LEU A 262 -0.43 2.14 11.50
C LEU A 262 -1.10 2.05 10.12
N ILE A 263 -1.30 0.83 9.59
CA ILE A 263 -1.98 0.62 8.31
C ILE A 263 -3.43 1.12 8.38
N LEU A 264 -4.14 0.84 9.46
CA LEU A 264 -5.50 1.33 9.68
C LEU A 264 -5.53 2.86 9.78
N ALA A 265 -4.59 3.48 10.52
CA ALA A 265 -4.50 4.94 10.65
C ALA A 265 -4.22 5.61 9.29
N LEU A 266 -3.29 5.07 8.49
CA LEU A 266 -3.03 5.55 7.12
C LEU A 266 -4.27 5.40 6.23
N SER A 267 -4.96 4.27 6.30
CA SER A 267 -6.19 4.01 5.54
C SER A 267 -7.31 4.95 5.96
N PHE A 268 -7.50 5.16 7.27
CA PHE A 268 -8.52 6.05 7.81
C PHE A 268 -8.27 7.52 7.42
N SER A 269 -7.03 7.99 7.52
CA SER A 269 -6.67 9.36 7.12
C SER A 269 -6.98 9.60 5.64
N ALA A 270 -6.66 8.63 4.80
CA ALA A 270 -6.93 8.73 3.37
C ALA A 270 -8.43 8.60 3.04
N ILE A 271 -9.21 7.76 3.75
CA ILE A 271 -10.67 7.70 3.65
C ILE A 271 -11.30 9.02 4.08
N TRP A 272 -10.78 9.65 5.13
CA TRP A 272 -11.24 10.95 5.60
C TRP A 272 -11.02 12.05 4.56
N VAL A 273 -9.82 12.11 3.96
CA VAL A 273 -9.51 13.04 2.85
C VAL A 273 -10.49 12.82 1.68
N ARG A 274 -10.71 11.56 1.28
CA ARG A 274 -11.69 11.20 0.23
C ARG A 274 -13.10 11.68 0.57
N SER A 275 -13.54 11.46 1.82
CA SER A 275 -14.91 11.83 2.24
C SER A 275 -15.12 13.35 2.21
N ARG A 276 -14.13 14.12 2.69
CA ARG A 276 -14.12 15.58 2.61
C ARG A 276 -14.16 16.09 1.18
N TYR A 277 -13.37 15.48 0.30
CA TYR A 277 -13.37 15.84 -1.12
C TYR A 277 -14.74 15.59 -1.77
N ARG A 278 -15.34 14.41 -1.49
CA ARG A 278 -16.67 14.05 -2.02
C ARG A 278 -17.78 14.98 -1.53
N GLN A 279 -17.71 15.47 -0.29
CA GLN A 279 -18.69 16.41 0.25
C GLN A 279 -18.64 17.76 -0.46
N ARG A 280 -17.45 18.29 -0.76
CA ARG A 280 -17.25 19.55 -1.51
C ARG A 280 -17.77 19.51 -2.93
N MET A 281 -17.96 18.33 -3.49
CA MET A 281 -18.47 18.15 -4.86
C MET A 281 -20.01 17.99 -4.92
N LYS A 282 -20.67 17.84 -3.79
CA LYS A 282 -22.13 17.70 -3.70
C LYS A 282 -22.85 19.00 -3.34
N GLY A 283 -22.14 20.01 -2.86
CA GLY A 283 -22.64 21.38 -2.66
C GLY A 283 -22.21 22.29 -3.79
#